data_5be3e8d8513479b10007349282ad1749
#
_entry.id   5be3e8d8513479b10007349282ad1749
#
_cell.length_a   1.000
_cell.length_b   1.000
_cell.length_c   1.000
_cell.angle_alpha   90.00
_cell.angle_beta   90.00
_cell.angle_gamma   90.00
#
_symmetry.space_group_name_H-M   'P 1'
#
loop_
_entity.id
_entity.type
_entity.pdbx_description
1 polymer ?
#
loop_
_entity_poly.entity_id
_entity_poly.type
_entity_poly.pdbx_seq_one_letter_code
_entity_poly.pdbx_strand_id
1 'polypeptide(L)'
;MFTHVKPTVRHIAPDDLKGRALINVVYVVLEPQYQSALSAAVRSINANNPNVAVEISGYLLEELRSPENYEAFQKDVAKANIFIASLIFIEELAEKVVEAVQPHRDRLDAAIVFPSMPQVMRLNKLGSFSMAQLGQSKSAIASFMKKRKENSGSSFQDAMLKLLRTLPKVLKYLPVEKAQDARNFMLSFQYWLGGSSENLENFLLMLVDKYGDVHAPDGSAIGYQDPVTYPDMGIWHPLAPAMFEDVKEYLNWHQSRPDIGDDLKDPLAPCVGLVLQR
;
A
#
# COMPACT_ATOMS: atom_id res chain seq x y z
N MET A 1 -12.81 -16.07 27.50
CA MET A 1 -13.76 -15.02 27.16
C MET A 1 -13.10 -14.16 26.11
N PHE A 2 -13.35 -14.39 24.82
CA PHE A 2 -12.76 -13.61 23.75
C PHE A 2 -13.47 -12.26 23.70
N THR A 3 -12.80 -11.20 24.08
CA THR A 3 -13.27 -9.84 23.88
C THR A 3 -13.46 -9.63 22.39
N HIS A 4 -14.69 -9.46 21.94
CA HIS A 4 -14.99 -8.96 20.61
C HIS A 4 -14.34 -7.58 20.46
N VAL A 5 -13.19 -7.56 19.79
CA VAL A 5 -12.61 -6.29 19.32
C VAL A 5 -13.63 -5.69 18.37
N LYS A 6 -14.17 -4.52 18.73
CA LYS A 6 -15.07 -3.79 17.82
C LYS A 6 -14.33 -3.62 16.48
N PRO A 7 -14.97 -3.97 15.35
CA PRO A 7 -14.32 -3.79 14.07
C PRO A 7 -13.91 -2.32 13.92
N THR A 8 -12.68 -2.09 13.53
CA THR A 8 -12.21 -0.74 13.17
C THR A 8 -13.15 -0.21 12.08
N VAL A 9 -13.55 1.05 12.16
CA VAL A 9 -14.42 1.66 11.14
C VAL A 9 -13.75 1.51 9.78
N ARG A 10 -14.33 0.70 8.91
CA ARG A 10 -13.78 0.36 7.59
C ARG A 10 -14.37 1.18 6.45
N HIS A 11 -15.39 1.94 6.76
CA HIS A 11 -15.96 2.92 5.85
C HIS A 11 -15.65 4.32 6.39
N ILE A 12 -14.96 5.11 5.59
CA ILE A 12 -14.64 6.50 5.90
C ILE A 12 -15.05 7.34 4.71
N ALA A 13 -15.92 8.29 4.95
CA ALA A 13 -16.31 9.31 3.98
C ALA A 13 -15.81 10.69 4.45
N PRO A 14 -15.57 11.63 3.55
CA PRO A 14 -15.32 13.02 3.93
C PRO A 14 -16.57 13.66 4.51
N ASP A 15 -16.41 14.51 5.53
CA ASP A 15 -17.52 15.25 6.13
C ASP A 15 -18.18 16.21 5.13
N ASP A 16 -17.35 16.83 4.27
CA ASP A 16 -17.79 17.63 3.14
C ASP A 16 -16.77 17.59 1.99
N LEU A 17 -17.19 17.91 0.80
CA LEU A 17 -16.32 17.93 -0.36
C LEU A 17 -15.60 19.28 -0.56
N LYS A 18 -16.18 20.39 -0.11
CA LYS A 18 -15.64 21.74 -0.30
C LYS A 18 -15.19 22.05 -1.75
N GLY A 19 -15.88 21.49 -2.71
CA GLY A 19 -15.52 21.62 -4.14
C GLY A 19 -14.39 20.70 -4.61
N ARG A 20 -13.86 19.82 -3.76
CA ARG A 20 -12.87 18.79 -4.10
C ARG A 20 -13.49 17.66 -4.92
N ALA A 21 -12.68 17.01 -5.73
CA ALA A 21 -13.08 15.79 -6.41
C ALA A 21 -13.17 14.62 -5.40
N LEU A 22 -14.24 13.84 -5.49
CA LEU A 22 -14.42 12.64 -4.68
C LEU A 22 -13.82 11.42 -5.39
N ILE A 23 -12.96 10.71 -4.70
CA ILE A 23 -12.35 9.45 -5.13
C ILE A 23 -12.87 8.31 -4.26
N ASN A 24 -13.55 7.36 -4.88
CA ASN A 24 -14.05 6.17 -4.20
C ASN A 24 -13.03 5.05 -4.28
N VAL A 25 -12.56 4.59 -3.12
CA VAL A 25 -11.58 3.51 -2.98
C VAL A 25 -12.23 2.31 -2.32
N VAL A 26 -12.10 1.15 -2.94
CA VAL A 26 -12.52 -0.13 -2.33
C VAL A 26 -11.32 -1.02 -2.15
N TYR A 27 -11.15 -1.59 -0.95
CA TYR A 27 -10.11 -2.57 -0.73
C TYR A 27 -10.64 -3.87 -0.12
N VAL A 28 -9.99 -4.99 -0.47
CA VAL A 28 -10.21 -6.29 0.14
C VAL A 28 -8.87 -6.93 0.51
N VAL A 29 -8.74 -7.33 1.78
CA VAL A 29 -7.50 -7.86 2.35
C VAL A 29 -7.79 -9.10 3.19
N LEU A 30 -6.79 -9.99 3.30
CA LEU A 30 -6.91 -11.16 4.16
C LEU A 30 -6.94 -10.78 5.64
N GLU A 31 -6.08 -9.87 6.05
CA GLU A 31 -5.83 -9.52 7.45
C GLU A 31 -6.10 -8.03 7.73
N PRO A 32 -6.54 -7.69 8.96
CA PRO A 32 -6.93 -6.33 9.32
C PRO A 32 -5.76 -5.35 9.52
N GLN A 33 -4.52 -5.80 9.45
CA GLN A 33 -3.33 -4.99 9.78
C GLN A 33 -3.23 -3.67 8.99
N TYR A 34 -3.71 -3.63 7.75
CA TYR A 34 -3.69 -2.42 6.94
C TYR A 34 -4.84 -1.45 7.21
N GLN A 35 -5.88 -1.89 7.91
CA GLN A 35 -7.11 -1.10 8.09
C GLN A 35 -6.87 0.20 8.86
N SER A 36 -6.08 0.16 9.93
CA SER A 36 -5.81 1.34 10.75
C SER A 36 -4.96 2.37 9.97
N ALA A 37 -3.94 1.91 9.26
CA ALA A 37 -3.06 2.77 8.48
C ALA A 37 -3.78 3.39 7.28
N LEU A 38 -4.61 2.61 6.54
CA LEU A 38 -5.48 3.13 5.47
C LEU A 38 -6.49 4.16 6.01
N SER A 39 -7.10 3.86 7.16
CA SER A 39 -8.03 4.79 7.81
C SER A 39 -7.36 6.11 8.20
N ALA A 40 -6.14 6.05 8.74
CA ALA A 40 -5.37 7.24 9.09
C ALA A 40 -4.96 8.02 7.83
N ALA A 41 -4.51 7.34 6.79
CA ALA A 41 -4.16 7.95 5.50
C ALA A 41 -5.33 8.71 4.88
N VAL A 42 -6.51 8.08 4.81
CA VAL A 42 -7.71 8.72 4.24
C VAL A 42 -8.17 9.92 5.08
N ARG A 43 -8.12 9.82 6.40
CA ARG A 43 -8.42 10.99 7.26
C ARG A 43 -7.43 12.13 7.04
N SER A 44 -6.14 11.83 6.86
CA SER A 44 -5.12 12.83 6.55
C SER A 44 -5.41 13.51 5.22
N ILE A 45 -5.70 12.76 4.16
CA ILE A 45 -6.08 13.31 2.84
C ILE A 45 -7.31 14.20 2.98
N ASN A 46 -8.36 13.72 3.65
CA ASN A 46 -9.61 14.47 3.79
C ASN A 46 -9.46 15.76 4.60
N ALA A 47 -8.53 15.79 5.56
CA ALA A 47 -8.23 16.97 6.36
C ALA A 47 -7.34 18.00 5.63
N ASN A 48 -6.35 17.54 4.88
CA ASN A 48 -5.22 18.37 4.46
C ASN A 48 -5.15 18.59 2.93
N ASN A 49 -5.70 17.68 2.10
CA ASN A 49 -5.58 17.84 0.65
C ASN A 49 -6.65 18.83 0.12
N PRO A 50 -6.24 19.89 -0.59
CA PRO A 50 -7.16 20.90 -1.09
C PRO A 50 -7.93 20.47 -2.34
N ASN A 51 -7.48 19.45 -3.07
CA ASN A 51 -7.96 19.11 -4.40
C ASN A 51 -8.81 17.85 -4.43
N VAL A 52 -8.53 16.89 -3.55
CA VAL A 52 -9.22 15.60 -3.52
C VAL A 52 -9.75 15.27 -2.13
N ALA A 53 -10.86 14.57 -2.11
CA ALA A 53 -11.42 13.90 -0.96
C ALA A 53 -11.58 12.41 -1.29
N VAL A 54 -11.35 11.56 -0.30
CA VAL A 54 -11.38 10.11 -0.48
C VAL A 54 -12.49 9.51 0.39
N GLU A 55 -13.36 8.73 -0.24
CA GLU A 55 -14.24 7.80 0.44
C GLU A 55 -13.67 6.39 0.29
N ILE A 56 -13.49 5.67 1.39
CA ILE A 56 -12.93 4.33 1.37
C ILE A 56 -13.84 3.32 2.04
N SER A 57 -14.08 2.20 1.36
CA SER A 57 -14.79 1.02 1.88
C SER A 57 -13.85 -0.17 1.94
N GLY A 58 -13.68 -0.76 3.13
CA GLY A 58 -12.78 -1.87 3.37
C GLY A 58 -13.48 -3.16 3.76
N TYR A 59 -12.99 -4.26 3.21
CA TYR A 59 -13.52 -5.60 3.45
C TYR A 59 -12.40 -6.56 3.88
N LEU A 60 -12.68 -7.38 4.89
CA LEU A 60 -11.88 -8.57 5.14
C LEU A 60 -12.38 -9.68 4.23
N LEU A 61 -11.45 -10.46 3.68
CA LEU A 61 -11.77 -11.50 2.70
C LEU A 61 -12.84 -12.47 3.21
N GLU A 62 -12.74 -12.93 4.45
CA GLU A 62 -13.69 -13.87 5.05
C GLU A 62 -15.11 -13.30 5.20
N GLU A 63 -15.27 -11.98 5.27
CA GLU A 63 -16.59 -11.35 5.37
C GLU A 63 -17.40 -11.49 4.08
N LEU A 64 -16.74 -11.70 2.94
CA LEU A 64 -17.41 -11.93 1.66
C LEU A 64 -18.16 -13.29 1.61
N ARG A 65 -18.03 -14.13 2.64
CA ARG A 65 -18.86 -15.33 2.79
C ARG A 65 -20.32 -14.97 3.12
N SER A 66 -20.55 -13.86 3.82
CA SER A 66 -21.89 -13.36 4.08
C SER A 66 -22.48 -12.79 2.78
N PRO A 67 -23.70 -13.23 2.38
CA PRO A 67 -24.39 -12.68 1.21
C PRO A 67 -24.58 -11.16 1.30
N GLU A 68 -24.91 -10.65 2.49
CA GLU A 68 -25.12 -9.23 2.74
C GLU A 68 -23.82 -8.41 2.52
N ASN A 69 -22.71 -8.87 3.09
CA ASN A 69 -21.41 -8.22 2.90
C ASN A 69 -20.95 -8.31 1.45
N TYR A 70 -21.21 -9.42 0.78
CA TYR A 70 -20.88 -9.58 -0.63
C TYR A 70 -21.69 -8.63 -1.53
N GLU A 71 -22.98 -8.49 -1.27
CA GLU A 71 -23.82 -7.52 -1.99
C GLU A 71 -23.35 -6.07 -1.76
N ALA A 72 -22.97 -5.73 -0.51
CA ALA A 72 -22.40 -4.43 -0.20
C ALA A 72 -21.08 -4.21 -0.96
N PHE A 73 -20.19 -5.20 -0.97
CA PHE A 73 -18.94 -5.17 -1.71
C PHE A 73 -19.16 -4.93 -3.22
N GLN A 74 -20.09 -5.66 -3.84
CA GLN A 74 -20.44 -5.46 -5.25
C GLN A 74 -20.93 -4.04 -5.53
N LYS A 75 -21.79 -3.49 -4.65
CA LYS A 75 -22.30 -2.12 -4.78
C LYS A 75 -21.19 -1.07 -4.67
N ASP A 76 -20.24 -1.27 -3.76
CA ASP A 76 -19.12 -0.36 -3.57
C ASP A 76 -18.14 -0.44 -4.75
N VAL A 77 -17.81 -1.65 -5.20
CA VAL A 77 -16.96 -1.85 -6.40
C VAL A 77 -17.58 -1.20 -7.65
N ALA A 78 -18.90 -1.27 -7.80
CA ALA A 78 -19.60 -0.63 -8.91
C ALA A 78 -19.47 0.90 -8.95
N LYS A 79 -19.08 1.54 -7.85
CA LYS A 79 -18.85 2.99 -7.75
C LYS A 79 -17.37 3.36 -7.63
N ALA A 80 -16.50 2.37 -7.38
CA ALA A 80 -15.09 2.62 -7.12
C ALA A 80 -14.37 3.29 -8.28
N ASN A 81 -13.48 4.20 -7.98
CA ASN A 81 -12.43 4.69 -8.87
C ASN A 81 -11.19 3.81 -8.77
N ILE A 82 -10.82 3.40 -7.55
CA ILE A 82 -9.63 2.62 -7.27
C ILE A 82 -10.02 1.34 -6.53
N PHE A 83 -9.49 0.22 -7.00
CA PHE A 83 -9.64 -1.08 -6.34
C PHE A 83 -8.28 -1.60 -5.85
N ILE A 84 -8.22 -2.08 -4.60
CA ILE A 84 -7.01 -2.62 -3.99
C ILE A 84 -7.33 -4.01 -3.42
N ALA A 85 -6.49 -4.99 -3.72
CA ALA A 85 -6.61 -6.34 -3.15
C ALA A 85 -5.26 -6.89 -2.69
N SER A 86 -5.23 -7.64 -1.58
CA SER A 86 -4.00 -8.23 -1.06
C SER A 86 -4.23 -9.58 -0.38
N LEU A 87 -3.35 -10.55 -0.69
CA LEU A 87 -3.27 -11.87 -0.06
C LEU A 87 -4.54 -12.73 -0.23
N ILE A 88 -5.15 -12.69 -1.40
CA ILE A 88 -6.36 -13.47 -1.72
C ILE A 88 -5.94 -14.83 -2.28
N PHE A 89 -5.91 -15.86 -1.41
CA PHE A 89 -5.46 -17.22 -1.73
C PHE A 89 -6.53 -18.29 -1.49
N ILE A 90 -7.76 -17.92 -1.11
CA ILE A 90 -8.90 -18.83 -0.94
C ILE A 90 -9.70 -18.83 -2.23
N GLU A 91 -9.74 -19.99 -2.94
CA GLU A 91 -10.27 -20.10 -4.30
C GLU A 91 -11.71 -19.57 -4.42
N GLU A 92 -12.62 -20.06 -3.57
CA GLU A 92 -14.02 -19.63 -3.55
C GLU A 92 -14.18 -18.11 -3.41
N LEU A 93 -13.38 -17.49 -2.53
CA LEU A 93 -13.42 -16.04 -2.27
C LEU A 93 -12.72 -15.25 -3.38
N ALA A 94 -11.68 -15.84 -3.99
CA ALA A 94 -11.02 -15.27 -5.16
C ALA A 94 -11.98 -15.18 -6.35
N GLU A 95 -12.80 -16.20 -6.56
CA GLU A 95 -13.85 -16.20 -7.61
C GLU A 95 -14.88 -15.09 -7.36
N LYS A 96 -15.36 -14.92 -6.13
CA LYS A 96 -16.26 -13.81 -5.75
C LYS A 96 -15.66 -12.44 -6.01
N VAL A 97 -14.37 -12.25 -5.67
CA VAL A 97 -13.68 -10.98 -5.94
C VAL A 97 -13.58 -10.73 -7.44
N VAL A 98 -13.21 -11.74 -8.22
CA VAL A 98 -13.15 -11.61 -9.69
C VAL A 98 -14.53 -11.31 -10.27
N GLU A 99 -15.57 -12.03 -9.85
CA GLU A 99 -16.95 -11.80 -10.30
C GLU A 99 -17.43 -10.37 -10.04
N ALA A 100 -17.13 -9.83 -8.86
CA ALA A 100 -17.53 -8.47 -8.50
C ALA A 100 -16.73 -7.39 -9.24
N VAL A 101 -15.42 -7.59 -9.48
CA VAL A 101 -14.52 -6.54 -9.98
C VAL A 101 -14.40 -6.55 -11.50
N GLN A 102 -14.35 -7.74 -12.13
CA GLN A 102 -14.10 -7.88 -13.56
C GLN A 102 -15.06 -7.06 -14.45
N PRO A 103 -16.38 -6.97 -14.17
CA PRO A 103 -17.31 -6.17 -14.97
C PRO A 103 -16.99 -4.66 -14.96
N HIS A 104 -16.34 -4.19 -13.90
CA HIS A 104 -16.05 -2.77 -13.68
C HIS A 104 -14.58 -2.41 -13.95
N ARG A 105 -13.72 -3.42 -14.19
CA ARG A 105 -12.26 -3.26 -14.29
C ARG A 105 -11.84 -2.16 -15.28
N ASP A 106 -12.46 -2.11 -16.44
CA ASP A 106 -12.06 -1.16 -17.48
C ASP A 106 -12.48 0.29 -17.16
N ARG A 107 -13.48 0.46 -16.31
CA ARG A 107 -13.93 1.76 -15.80
C ARG A 107 -13.06 2.27 -14.64
N LEU A 108 -12.44 1.37 -13.86
CA LEU A 108 -11.57 1.78 -12.75
C LEU A 108 -10.41 2.63 -13.28
N ASP A 109 -10.05 3.68 -12.56
CA ASP A 109 -8.85 4.46 -12.82
C ASP A 109 -7.60 3.62 -12.55
N ALA A 110 -7.62 2.85 -11.45
CA ALA A 110 -6.58 1.88 -11.10
C ALA A 110 -7.16 0.65 -10.40
N ALA A 111 -6.60 -0.51 -10.69
CA ALA A 111 -6.79 -1.74 -9.92
C ALA A 111 -5.43 -2.31 -9.55
N ILE A 112 -5.10 -2.34 -8.26
CA ILE A 112 -3.85 -2.87 -7.74
C ILE A 112 -4.13 -4.13 -6.97
N VAL A 113 -3.59 -5.24 -7.43
CA VAL A 113 -3.67 -6.54 -6.75
C VAL A 113 -2.27 -6.95 -6.34
N PHE A 114 -2.02 -6.94 -5.05
CA PHE A 114 -0.82 -7.49 -4.43
C PHE A 114 -0.87 -9.03 -4.46
N PRO A 115 0.21 -9.75 -4.12
CA PRO A 115 0.29 -11.19 -4.29
C PRO A 115 -1.01 -11.92 -3.88
N SER A 116 -1.60 -12.61 -4.83
CA SER A 116 -2.90 -13.29 -4.72
C SER A 116 -2.96 -14.43 -5.75
N MET A 117 -4.06 -15.16 -5.79
CA MET A 117 -4.30 -16.18 -6.81
C MET A 117 -4.24 -15.58 -8.23
N PRO A 118 -3.80 -16.37 -9.24
CA PRO A 118 -3.58 -15.86 -10.61
C PRO A 118 -4.79 -15.19 -11.24
N GLN A 119 -6.01 -15.66 -10.97
CA GLN A 119 -7.24 -15.05 -11.49
C GLN A 119 -7.46 -13.65 -10.92
N VAL A 120 -7.17 -13.42 -9.64
CA VAL A 120 -7.27 -12.11 -9.00
C VAL A 120 -6.16 -11.19 -9.50
N MET A 121 -4.94 -11.71 -9.65
CA MET A 121 -3.80 -10.95 -10.18
C MET A 121 -4.05 -10.40 -11.59
N ARG A 122 -4.90 -11.04 -12.40
CA ARG A 122 -5.28 -10.56 -13.74
C ARG A 122 -6.14 -9.30 -13.70
N LEU A 123 -6.73 -8.96 -12.57
CA LEU A 123 -7.48 -7.71 -12.37
C LEU A 123 -6.57 -6.49 -12.36
N ASN A 124 -5.26 -6.64 -12.11
CA ASN A 124 -4.32 -5.52 -12.14
C ASN A 124 -4.50 -4.67 -13.40
N LYS A 125 -4.68 -3.37 -13.20
CA LYS A 125 -4.77 -2.34 -14.23
C LYS A 125 -4.13 -1.07 -13.70
N LEU A 126 -3.08 -0.63 -14.35
CA LEU A 126 -2.40 0.61 -14.02
C LEU A 126 -1.93 1.28 -15.32
N GLY A 127 -2.75 2.18 -15.85
CA GLY A 127 -2.53 2.72 -17.18
C GLY A 127 -2.46 1.63 -18.26
N SER A 128 -1.37 1.59 -18.99
CA SER A 128 -1.07 0.57 -20.00
C SER A 128 -0.48 -0.72 -19.43
N PHE A 129 -0.16 -0.76 -18.14
CA PHE A 129 0.39 -1.93 -17.47
C PHE A 129 -0.69 -2.95 -17.13
N SER A 130 -0.47 -4.21 -17.53
CA SER A 130 -1.32 -5.35 -17.19
C SER A 130 -0.48 -6.59 -16.93
N MET A 131 -0.77 -7.30 -15.82
CA MET A 131 -0.09 -8.56 -15.48
C MET A 131 -0.27 -9.64 -16.53
N ALA A 132 -1.37 -9.64 -17.27
CA ALA A 132 -1.61 -10.58 -18.37
C ALA A 132 -0.56 -10.46 -19.49
N GLN A 133 -0.04 -9.25 -19.71
CA GLN A 133 1.01 -8.99 -20.72
C GLN A 133 2.40 -9.42 -20.24
N LEU A 134 2.68 -9.40 -18.93
CA LEU A 134 3.94 -9.88 -18.36
C LEU A 134 4.16 -11.39 -18.56
N GLY A 135 3.09 -12.18 -18.52
CA GLY A 135 3.16 -13.64 -18.77
C GLY A 135 3.39 -14.01 -20.24
N GLN A 136 3.07 -13.11 -21.17
CA GLN A 136 3.16 -13.37 -22.62
C GLN A 136 4.42 -12.76 -23.26
N SER A 137 5.00 -11.72 -22.65
CA SER A 137 6.21 -11.11 -23.20
C SER A 137 7.45 -11.84 -22.70
N LYS A 138 8.34 -12.20 -23.65
CA LYS A 138 9.76 -12.51 -23.39
C LYS A 138 10.45 -11.21 -22.94
N SER A 139 9.88 -10.53 -21.94
CA SER A 139 10.29 -9.18 -21.57
C SER A 139 11.68 -9.20 -20.91
N ALA A 140 12.39 -8.08 -21.00
CA ALA A 140 13.67 -7.87 -20.35
C ALA A 140 13.63 -8.20 -18.85
N ILE A 141 12.46 -8.05 -18.20
CA ILE A 141 12.23 -8.41 -16.80
C ILE A 141 12.27 -9.93 -16.60
N ALA A 142 11.60 -10.70 -17.46
CA ALA A 142 11.62 -12.18 -17.38
C ALA A 142 13.02 -12.75 -17.70
N SER A 143 13.73 -12.19 -18.68
CA SER A 143 15.11 -12.57 -19.01
C SER A 143 16.09 -12.15 -17.90
N PHE A 144 15.91 -11.00 -17.27
CA PHE A 144 16.71 -10.56 -16.14
C PHE A 144 16.49 -11.45 -14.91
N MET A 145 15.25 -11.85 -14.62
CA MET A 145 14.94 -12.80 -13.55
C MET A 145 15.52 -14.19 -13.83
N LYS A 146 15.47 -14.66 -15.08
CA LYS A 146 16.04 -15.97 -15.48
C LYS A 146 17.57 -16.00 -15.39
N LYS A 147 18.24 -14.96 -15.86
CA LYS A 147 19.71 -14.86 -15.87
C LYS A 147 20.31 -14.77 -14.46
N ARG A 148 19.54 -14.27 -13.47
CA ARG A 148 19.98 -14.17 -12.07
C ARG A 148 19.71 -15.44 -11.25
N LYS A 149 18.72 -16.27 -11.64
CA LYS A 149 18.42 -17.55 -10.98
C LYS A 149 19.61 -18.53 -11.08
N GLU A 150 20.45 -18.37 -12.09
CA GLU A 150 21.63 -19.23 -12.33
C GLU A 150 22.88 -18.83 -11.53
N ASN A 151 22.91 -17.61 -10.95
CA ASN A 151 24.18 -17.05 -10.42
C ASN A 151 24.16 -16.57 -8.95
N SER A 152 23.11 -16.77 -8.16
CA SER A 152 23.15 -16.31 -6.77
C SER A 152 22.49 -17.27 -5.79
N GLY A 153 23.22 -17.64 -4.73
CA GLY A 153 22.72 -18.37 -3.57
C GLY A 153 21.83 -17.54 -2.63
N SER A 154 21.32 -16.40 -3.09
CA SER A 154 20.35 -15.58 -2.33
C SER A 154 18.94 -16.11 -2.51
N SER A 155 18.13 -16.06 -1.44
CA SER A 155 16.72 -16.43 -1.48
C SER A 155 15.99 -15.70 -2.61
N PHE A 156 15.02 -16.36 -3.26
CA PHE A 156 14.15 -15.72 -4.27
C PHE A 156 13.47 -14.44 -3.72
N GLN A 157 13.13 -14.44 -2.43
CA GLN A 157 12.55 -13.29 -1.74
C GLN A 157 13.51 -12.09 -1.71
N ASP A 158 14.79 -12.29 -1.37
CA ASP A 158 15.80 -11.22 -1.35
C ASP A 158 16.03 -10.63 -2.74
N ALA A 159 16.06 -11.49 -3.76
CA ALA A 159 16.18 -11.05 -5.14
C ALA A 159 14.97 -10.20 -5.59
N MET A 160 13.77 -10.59 -5.21
CA MET A 160 12.53 -9.85 -5.50
C MET A 160 12.50 -8.50 -4.78
N LEU A 161 12.80 -8.46 -3.48
CA LEU A 161 12.87 -7.22 -2.71
C LEU A 161 13.92 -6.25 -3.28
N LYS A 162 15.10 -6.78 -3.65
CA LYS A 162 16.14 -5.97 -4.29
C LYS A 162 15.70 -5.43 -5.66
N LEU A 163 14.97 -6.23 -6.44
CA LEU A 163 14.40 -5.80 -7.71
C LEU A 163 13.37 -4.67 -7.50
N LEU A 164 12.46 -4.84 -6.56
CA LEU A 164 11.45 -3.83 -6.21
C LEU A 164 12.09 -2.50 -5.77
N ARG A 165 13.23 -2.54 -5.08
CA ARG A 165 13.96 -1.35 -4.62
C ARG A 165 14.79 -0.67 -5.71
N THR A 166 15.32 -1.42 -6.69
CA THR A 166 16.28 -0.89 -7.67
C THR A 166 15.66 -0.55 -9.02
N LEU A 167 14.70 -1.34 -9.48
CA LEU A 167 14.15 -1.18 -10.82
C LEU A 167 13.35 0.14 -11.00
N PRO A 168 12.58 0.63 -10.01
CA PRO A 168 11.92 1.93 -10.14
C PRO A 168 12.87 3.10 -10.37
N LYS A 169 14.08 3.03 -9.79
CA LYS A 169 15.12 4.06 -9.96
C LYS A 169 15.64 4.11 -11.39
N VAL A 170 15.74 2.96 -12.05
CA VAL A 170 16.18 2.86 -13.46
C VAL A 170 15.06 3.25 -14.40
N LEU A 171 13.84 2.79 -14.15
CA LEU A 171 12.67 3.09 -14.98
C LEU A 171 12.28 4.58 -14.97
N LYS A 172 12.66 5.33 -13.93
CA LYS A 172 12.43 6.78 -13.81
C LYS A 172 12.97 7.55 -15.03
N TYR A 173 14.05 7.09 -15.62
CA TYR A 173 14.74 7.77 -16.74
C TYR A 173 14.24 7.34 -18.13
N LEU A 174 13.29 6.38 -18.20
CA LEU A 174 12.73 5.94 -19.47
C LEU A 174 11.44 6.72 -19.75
N PRO A 175 11.41 7.60 -20.76
CA PRO A 175 10.24 8.43 -21.07
C PRO A 175 9.16 7.67 -21.86
N VAL A 176 9.01 6.38 -21.58
CA VAL A 176 8.01 5.52 -22.22
C VAL A 176 6.90 5.25 -21.22
N GLU A 177 5.66 5.53 -21.59
CA GLU A 177 4.47 5.39 -20.74
C GLU A 177 4.41 4.02 -20.05
N LYS A 178 4.59 2.94 -20.79
CA LYS A 178 4.64 1.58 -20.22
C LYS A 178 5.72 1.38 -19.16
N ALA A 179 6.86 2.05 -19.29
CA ALA A 179 7.93 1.97 -18.30
C ALA A 179 7.55 2.75 -17.03
N GLN A 180 6.85 3.88 -17.18
CA GLN A 180 6.36 4.65 -16.03
C GLN A 180 5.23 3.90 -15.31
N ASP A 181 4.31 3.25 -16.01
CA ASP A 181 3.27 2.43 -15.40
C ASP A 181 3.87 1.23 -14.65
N ALA A 182 4.87 0.56 -15.24
CA ALA A 182 5.59 -0.51 -14.57
C ALA A 182 6.36 0.00 -13.32
N ARG A 183 6.94 1.21 -13.40
CA ARG A 183 7.55 1.88 -12.24
C ARG A 183 6.53 2.13 -11.14
N ASN A 184 5.39 2.72 -11.49
CA ASN A 184 4.34 3.05 -10.52
C ASN A 184 3.74 1.78 -9.88
N PHE A 185 3.61 0.69 -10.65
CA PHE A 185 3.24 -0.61 -10.09
C PHE A 185 4.25 -1.10 -9.05
N MET A 186 5.55 -0.97 -9.30
CA MET A 186 6.59 -1.35 -8.33
C MET A 186 6.64 -0.42 -7.12
N LEU A 187 6.42 0.88 -7.32
CA LEU A 187 6.28 1.83 -6.21
C LEU A 187 5.08 1.47 -5.34
N SER A 188 3.96 1.03 -5.93
CA SER A 188 2.79 0.56 -5.19
C SER A 188 3.16 -0.55 -4.19
N PHE A 189 4.03 -1.49 -4.58
CA PHE A 189 4.55 -2.51 -3.66
C PHE A 189 5.39 -1.91 -2.52
N GLN A 190 6.23 -0.92 -2.80
CA GLN A 190 7.06 -0.29 -1.76
C GLN A 190 6.18 0.45 -0.74
N TYR A 191 5.19 1.21 -1.20
CA TYR A 191 4.22 1.87 -0.32
C TYR A 191 3.45 0.85 0.53
N TRP A 192 2.94 -0.20 -0.10
CA TRP A 192 2.14 -1.23 0.57
C TRP A 192 2.96 -2.00 1.60
N LEU A 193 4.14 -2.48 1.22
CA LEU A 193 5.06 -3.16 2.14
C LEU A 193 5.57 -2.22 3.23
N GLY A 194 5.71 -0.92 2.94
CA GLY A 194 5.97 0.12 3.92
C GLY A 194 4.89 0.20 5.01
N GLY A 195 3.62 0.09 4.66
CA GLY A 195 2.46 -0.11 5.54
C GLY A 195 2.20 1.01 6.57
N SER A 196 2.99 2.09 6.58
CA SER A 196 2.71 3.26 7.42
C SER A 196 1.57 4.09 6.84
N SER A 197 0.88 4.87 7.68
CA SER A 197 -0.18 5.78 7.22
C SER A 197 0.34 6.77 6.18
N GLU A 198 1.56 7.27 6.34
CA GLU A 198 2.23 8.17 5.39
C GLU A 198 2.45 7.48 4.04
N ASN A 199 2.97 6.25 4.04
CA ASN A 199 3.14 5.49 2.80
C ASN A 199 1.81 5.22 2.10
N LEU A 200 0.77 4.85 2.84
CA LEU A 200 -0.54 4.58 2.25
C LEU A 200 -1.25 5.84 1.77
N GLU A 201 -1.05 6.98 2.43
CA GLU A 201 -1.50 8.30 1.95
C GLU A 201 -0.86 8.64 0.60
N ASN A 202 0.46 8.57 0.52
CA ASN A 202 1.19 8.86 -0.72
C ASN A 202 0.90 7.84 -1.82
N PHE A 203 0.62 6.59 -1.47
CA PHE A 203 0.16 5.57 -2.41
C PHE A 203 -1.17 5.96 -3.06
N LEU A 204 -2.17 6.35 -2.27
CA LEU A 204 -3.47 6.78 -2.78
C LEU A 204 -3.33 8.04 -3.63
N LEU A 205 -2.57 9.03 -3.16
CA LEU A 205 -2.32 10.27 -3.90
C LEU A 205 -1.58 10.01 -5.22
N MET A 206 -0.59 9.10 -5.24
CA MET A 206 0.09 8.69 -6.48
C MET A 206 -0.91 8.08 -7.48
N LEU A 207 -1.81 7.20 -7.03
CA LEU A 207 -2.79 6.59 -7.92
C LEU A 207 -3.74 7.65 -8.51
N VAL A 208 -4.20 8.58 -7.69
CA VAL A 208 -5.06 9.67 -8.14
C VAL A 208 -4.33 10.60 -9.12
N ASP A 209 -3.10 11.02 -8.80
CA ASP A 209 -2.31 11.93 -9.65
C ASP A 209 -1.97 11.33 -11.02
N LYS A 210 -1.71 10.02 -11.09
CA LYS A 210 -1.25 9.38 -12.32
C LYS A 210 -2.36 8.74 -13.15
N TYR A 211 -3.46 8.34 -12.54
CA TYR A 211 -4.48 7.53 -13.20
C TYR A 211 -5.90 8.05 -13.00
N GLY A 212 -6.13 8.93 -12.02
CA GLY A 212 -7.41 9.60 -11.82
C GLY A 212 -7.63 10.72 -12.83
N ASP A 213 -8.89 10.96 -13.19
CA ASP A 213 -9.29 12.13 -14.00
C ASP A 213 -9.51 13.35 -13.10
N VAL A 214 -8.50 13.64 -12.26
CA VAL A 214 -8.56 14.75 -11.30
C VAL A 214 -7.30 15.59 -11.39
N HIS A 215 -7.52 16.88 -11.60
CA HIS A 215 -6.46 17.88 -11.63
C HIS A 215 -6.74 18.95 -10.56
N ALA A 216 -5.69 19.55 -10.03
CA ALA A 216 -5.85 20.76 -9.23
C ALA A 216 -6.46 21.87 -10.05
N PRO A 217 -7.20 22.84 -9.46
CA PRO A 217 -7.85 23.92 -10.19
C PRO A 217 -6.91 24.76 -11.07
N ASP A 218 -5.64 24.81 -10.74
CA ASP A 218 -4.59 25.48 -11.50
C ASP A 218 -3.90 24.58 -12.54
N GLY A 219 -4.38 23.34 -12.69
CA GLY A 219 -3.80 22.34 -13.59
C GLY A 219 -2.52 21.67 -13.05
N SER A 220 -2.11 21.97 -11.80
CA SER A 220 -0.94 21.32 -11.19
C SER A 220 -1.23 19.88 -10.81
N ALA A 221 -0.15 19.09 -10.62
CA ALA A 221 -0.22 17.74 -10.10
C ALA A 221 -0.72 17.75 -8.64
N ILE A 222 -1.42 16.68 -8.22
CA ILE A 222 -1.93 16.54 -6.85
C ILE A 222 -0.78 16.43 -5.84
N GLY A 223 0.37 15.97 -6.27
CA GLY A 223 1.57 15.86 -5.44
C GLY A 223 1.53 14.65 -4.49
N TYR A 224 2.62 13.92 -4.45
CA TYR A 224 2.88 12.81 -3.53
C TYR A 224 4.38 12.67 -3.29
N GLN A 225 4.76 12.02 -2.18
CA GLN A 225 6.16 11.74 -1.85
C GLN A 225 6.53 10.32 -2.26
N ASP A 226 7.82 10.09 -2.58
CA ASP A 226 8.34 8.74 -2.82
C ASP A 226 8.20 7.88 -1.55
N PRO A 227 8.11 6.51 -1.67
CA PRO A 227 7.92 5.64 -0.51
C PRO A 227 9.02 5.78 0.53
N VAL A 228 8.65 5.93 1.79
CA VAL A 228 9.56 5.81 2.91
C VAL A 228 9.89 4.33 3.09
N THR A 229 11.17 3.98 2.98
CA THR A 229 11.65 2.61 3.20
C THR A 229 12.23 2.49 4.59
N TYR A 230 11.77 1.48 5.33
CA TYR A 230 12.30 1.15 6.65
C TYR A 230 13.33 0.01 6.53
N PRO A 231 14.34 -0.05 7.40
CA PRO A 231 15.26 -1.17 7.45
C PRO A 231 14.52 -2.47 7.81
N ASP A 232 15.06 -3.61 7.35
CA ASP A 232 14.45 -4.92 7.62
C ASP A 232 14.51 -5.29 9.11
N MET A 233 15.52 -4.77 9.82
CA MET A 233 15.67 -4.84 11.28
C MET A 233 16.14 -3.50 11.79
N GLY A 234 15.68 -3.10 12.97
CA GLY A 234 16.10 -1.86 13.57
C GLY A 234 15.44 -1.60 14.92
N ILE A 235 15.88 -0.55 15.58
CA ILE A 235 15.35 -0.09 16.85
C ILE A 235 14.38 1.05 16.56
N TRP A 236 13.15 0.84 16.94
CA TRP A 236 12.09 1.85 16.80
C TRP A 236 11.76 2.48 18.14
N HIS A 237 11.49 3.78 18.11
CA HIS A 237 10.98 4.53 19.27
C HIS A 237 9.91 5.52 18.78
N PRO A 238 8.77 5.68 19.49
CA PRO A 238 7.66 6.50 19.02
C PRO A 238 7.98 7.99 18.82
N LEU A 239 9.01 8.49 19.49
CA LEU A 239 9.46 9.88 19.39
C LEU A 239 10.73 10.06 18.54
N ALA A 240 11.24 8.97 17.95
CA ALA A 240 12.42 9.05 17.10
C ALA A 240 12.07 9.61 15.71
N PRO A 241 12.98 10.40 15.11
CA PRO A 241 12.78 10.94 13.78
C PRO A 241 12.83 9.85 12.69
N ALA A 242 13.48 8.71 13.00
CA ALA A 242 13.61 7.56 12.12
C ALA A 242 13.88 6.29 12.93
N MET A 243 13.80 5.15 12.26
CA MET A 243 14.23 3.88 12.81
C MET A 243 15.76 3.77 12.74
N PHE A 244 16.40 3.32 13.82
CA PHE A 244 17.85 3.17 13.89
C PHE A 244 18.27 1.76 13.50
N GLU A 245 19.26 1.62 12.64
CA GLU A 245 19.84 0.31 12.28
C GLU A 245 20.92 -0.12 13.29
N ASP A 246 21.51 0.84 14.01
CA ASP A 246 22.60 0.63 14.95
C ASP A 246 22.22 1.01 16.39
N VAL A 247 22.53 0.14 17.34
CA VAL A 247 22.25 0.33 18.77
C VAL A 247 22.97 1.56 19.34
N LYS A 248 24.19 1.83 18.87
CA LYS A 248 24.98 2.97 19.34
C LYS A 248 24.38 4.28 18.90
N GLU A 249 23.90 4.35 17.67
CA GLU A 249 23.18 5.53 17.15
C GLU A 249 21.91 5.79 17.97
N TYR A 250 21.13 4.72 18.23
CA TYR A 250 19.94 4.82 19.08
C TYR A 250 20.28 5.34 20.49
N LEU A 251 21.30 4.76 21.14
CA LEU A 251 21.71 5.17 22.48
C LEU A 251 22.18 6.63 22.52
N ASN A 252 22.96 7.07 21.53
CA ASN A 252 23.40 8.46 21.41
C ASN A 252 22.21 9.42 21.29
N TRP A 253 21.26 9.09 20.41
CA TRP A 253 20.04 9.86 20.26
C TRP A 253 19.21 9.87 21.55
N HIS A 254 18.99 8.70 22.14
CA HIS A 254 18.20 8.56 23.38
C HIS A 254 18.79 9.39 24.52
N GLN A 255 20.11 9.36 24.71
CA GLN A 255 20.80 10.13 25.74
C GLN A 255 20.80 11.64 25.46
N SER A 256 20.72 12.04 24.21
CA SER A 256 20.68 13.47 23.82
C SER A 256 19.30 14.12 23.98
N ARG A 257 18.28 13.34 24.29
CA ARG A 257 16.90 13.85 24.39
C ARG A 257 16.72 14.71 25.64
N PRO A 258 16.20 15.94 25.49
CA PRO A 258 15.99 16.85 26.62
C PRO A 258 14.80 16.49 27.51
N ASP A 259 13.86 15.64 26.97
CA ASP A 259 12.63 15.22 27.63
C ASP A 259 12.80 13.98 28.51
N ILE A 260 14.00 13.37 28.51
CA ILE A 260 14.32 12.25 29.38
C ILE A 260 14.86 12.79 30.69
N GLY A 261 14.11 12.55 31.78
CA GLY A 261 14.56 12.82 33.12
C GLY A 261 15.82 12.01 33.49
N ASP A 262 16.60 12.54 34.42
CA ASP A 262 17.86 11.88 34.87
C ASP A 262 17.61 10.48 35.41
N ASP A 263 16.45 10.21 36.01
CA ASP A 263 16.05 8.89 36.52
C ASP A 263 15.92 7.82 35.41
N LEU A 264 15.54 8.24 34.19
CA LEU A 264 15.45 7.33 33.03
C LEU A 264 16.78 7.14 32.29
N LYS A 265 17.80 7.90 32.67
CA LYS A 265 19.18 7.73 32.20
C LYS A 265 20.01 6.83 33.12
N ASP A 266 19.44 6.42 34.25
CA ASP A 266 20.10 5.51 35.19
C ASP A 266 20.37 4.14 34.52
N PRO A 267 21.62 3.70 34.38
CA PRO A 267 21.95 2.40 33.80
C PRO A 267 21.41 1.21 34.62
N LEU A 268 20.99 1.42 35.86
CA LEU A 268 20.39 0.42 36.74
C LEU A 268 18.85 0.42 36.68
N ALA A 269 18.23 1.34 35.93
CA ALA A 269 16.79 1.36 35.77
C ALA A 269 16.29 0.09 35.08
N PRO A 270 15.18 -0.51 35.56
CA PRO A 270 14.63 -1.69 34.92
C PRO A 270 14.22 -1.42 33.47
N CYS A 271 14.73 -2.23 32.56
CA CYS A 271 14.44 -2.11 31.14
C CYS A 271 13.48 -3.24 30.70
N VAL A 272 12.47 -2.88 29.91
CA VAL A 272 11.59 -3.83 29.23
C VAL A 272 11.86 -3.74 27.74
N GLY A 273 12.28 -4.85 27.14
CA GLY A 273 12.43 -4.98 25.70
C GLY A 273 11.13 -5.49 25.05
N LEU A 274 10.67 -4.84 24.01
CA LEU A 274 9.56 -5.29 23.18
C LEU A 274 10.07 -5.65 21.79
N VAL A 275 9.89 -6.90 21.39
CA VAL A 275 10.19 -7.36 20.03
C VAL A 275 8.90 -7.40 19.25
N LEU A 276 8.83 -6.60 18.20
CA LEU A 276 7.69 -6.55 17.28
C LEU A 276 8.11 -7.17 15.94
N GLN A 277 7.30 -8.10 15.47
CA GLN A 277 7.41 -8.62 14.11
C GLN A 277 6.41 -7.85 13.23
N ARG A 278 6.87 -7.46 12.06
CA ARG A 278 6.08 -6.74 11.07
C ARG A 278 5.40 -7.70 10.11
#